data_93383dc46cda0ef4415ed702d79d7528
#
_entry.id   93383dc46cda0ef4415ed702d79d7528
#
_cell.length_a   1.000
_cell.length_b   1.000
_cell.length_c   1.000
_cell.angle_alpha   90.00
_cell.angle_beta   90.00
_cell.angle_gamma   90.00
#
_symmetry.space_group_name_H-M   'P 1'
#
loop_
_entity.id
_entity.type
_entity.pdbx_description
1 polymer ?
#
loop_
_entity_poly.entity_id
_entity_poly.type
_entity_poly.pdbx_seq_one_letter_code
_entity_poly.pdbx_strand_id
1 'polypeptide(L)'
;MGNHEGFPVDTFPTDAERGSNVSIEWLYDSVVDLAWADNLVTEDKEMFLKNGFYTTLIQPGLRLISLNTNFCQGGNFFLFLDFSDPAEQLKWLTEQLTHSEQKGSLASIISRLYF
;
A
#
# COMPACT_ATOMS: atom_id res chain seq x y z
N MET A 1 3.55 -7.59 -1.14
CA MET A 1 4.94 -7.07 -1.13
C MET A 1 5.47 -7.16 0.28
N GLY A 2 6.69 -7.62 0.48
CA GLY A 2 7.31 -7.81 1.79
C GLY A 2 8.47 -6.86 2.03
N ASN A 3 9.11 -6.98 3.21
CA ASN A 3 10.19 -6.08 3.62
C ASN A 3 11.52 -6.33 2.87
N HIS A 4 11.70 -7.51 2.30
CA HIS A 4 12.91 -7.86 1.56
C HIS A 4 12.93 -7.33 0.12
N GLU A 5 11.82 -6.86 -0.41
CA GLU A 5 11.76 -6.23 -1.73
C GLU A 5 12.30 -4.80 -1.72
N GLY A 6 12.30 -4.11 -0.57
CA GLY A 6 12.95 -2.80 -0.41
C GLY A 6 14.49 -2.92 -0.32
N PHE A 7 15.19 -1.86 -0.77
CA PHE A 7 16.64 -1.79 -0.63
C PHE A 7 17.07 -0.42 -0.06
N PRO A 8 17.82 -0.40 1.06
CA PRO A 8 18.14 -1.54 1.93
C PRO A 8 16.90 -2.26 2.46
N VAL A 9 17.06 -3.52 2.95
CA VAL A 9 15.97 -4.28 3.54
C VAL A 9 15.24 -3.47 4.61
N ASP A 10 13.92 -3.65 4.73
CA ASP A 10 13.04 -2.90 5.64
C ASP A 10 12.88 -1.39 5.32
N THR A 11 13.47 -0.90 4.26
CA THR A 11 13.44 0.54 3.90
C THR A 11 12.23 0.84 3.02
N PHE A 12 11.19 1.43 3.61
CA PHE A 12 9.95 1.80 2.94
C PHE A 12 9.55 3.24 3.30
N PRO A 13 10.06 4.24 2.55
CA PRO A 13 9.61 5.62 2.67
C PRO A 13 8.18 5.79 2.14
N THR A 14 7.52 6.85 2.58
CA THR A 14 6.23 7.28 2.01
C THR A 14 6.42 8.09 0.74
N ASP A 15 5.32 8.48 0.10
CA ASP A 15 5.34 9.38 -1.08
C ASP A 15 5.99 10.75 -0.80
N ALA A 16 6.16 11.13 0.46
CA ALA A 16 6.89 12.34 0.85
C ALA A 16 8.35 12.36 0.36
N GLU A 17 8.96 11.17 0.18
CA GLU A 17 10.34 11.00 -0.31
C GLU A 17 10.41 10.80 -1.83
N ARG A 18 9.32 10.98 -2.55
CA ARG A 18 9.25 10.84 -4.02
C ARG A 18 10.28 11.73 -4.71
N GLY A 19 10.97 11.17 -5.69
CA GLY A 19 12.01 11.88 -6.46
C GLY A 19 13.31 12.14 -5.71
N SER A 20 13.44 11.72 -4.45
CA SER A 20 14.69 11.80 -3.69
C SER A 20 15.59 10.58 -3.93
N ASN A 21 16.85 10.65 -3.44
CA ASN A 21 17.79 9.53 -3.52
C ASN A 21 17.39 8.30 -2.68
N VAL A 22 16.39 8.45 -1.82
CA VAL A 22 15.85 7.39 -0.96
C VAL A 22 14.45 6.97 -1.39
N SER A 23 13.95 7.48 -2.51
CA SER A 23 12.64 7.11 -3.06
C SER A 23 12.55 5.62 -3.35
N ILE A 24 11.36 5.04 -3.14
CA ILE A 24 11.05 3.64 -3.45
C ILE A 24 10.24 3.49 -4.76
N GLU A 25 10.09 4.54 -5.54
CA GLU A 25 9.35 4.54 -6.80
C GLU A 25 9.77 3.40 -7.74
N TRP A 26 11.07 3.15 -7.85
CA TRP A 26 11.62 2.07 -8.68
C TRP A 26 11.02 0.70 -8.37
N LEU A 27 10.73 0.42 -7.09
CA LEU A 27 10.12 -0.85 -6.68
C LEU A 27 8.65 -0.90 -7.08
N TYR A 28 7.90 0.16 -6.80
CA TYR A 28 6.48 0.21 -7.11
C TYR A 28 6.23 0.18 -8.62
N ASP A 29 7.03 0.90 -9.42
CA ASP A 29 7.00 0.85 -10.88
C ASP A 29 7.28 -0.58 -11.38
N SER A 30 8.33 -1.23 -10.86
CA SER A 30 8.69 -2.60 -11.24
C SER A 30 7.57 -3.60 -10.93
N VAL A 31 6.91 -3.48 -9.79
CA VAL A 31 5.80 -4.38 -9.40
C VAL A 31 4.60 -4.17 -10.33
N VAL A 32 4.26 -2.93 -10.66
CA VAL A 32 3.16 -2.64 -11.58
C VAL A 32 3.49 -3.19 -12.97
N ASP A 33 4.67 -2.91 -13.48
CA ASP A 33 5.04 -3.28 -14.85
C ASP A 33 5.18 -4.80 -15.05
N LEU A 34 5.77 -5.50 -14.07
CA LEU A 34 6.11 -6.92 -14.21
C LEU A 34 4.99 -7.87 -13.74
N ALA A 35 4.18 -7.45 -12.77
CA ALA A 35 3.24 -8.36 -12.13
C ALA A 35 1.77 -7.96 -12.27
N TRP A 36 1.47 -6.65 -12.33
CA TRP A 36 0.10 -6.17 -12.20
C TRP A 36 -0.39 -5.31 -13.36
N ALA A 37 0.41 -5.14 -14.42
CA ALA A 37 0.09 -4.29 -15.57
C ALA A 37 -1.31 -4.56 -16.13
N ASP A 38 -1.71 -5.83 -16.20
CA ASP A 38 -2.98 -6.26 -16.80
C ASP A 38 -4.10 -6.51 -15.78
N ASN A 39 -3.80 -6.50 -14.49
CA ASN A 39 -4.73 -6.94 -13.43
C ASN A 39 -5.34 -5.80 -12.62
N LEU A 40 -4.78 -4.60 -12.68
CA LEU A 40 -5.29 -3.43 -11.97
C LEU A 40 -5.81 -2.38 -12.95
N VAL A 41 -6.92 -1.74 -12.57
CA VAL A 41 -7.40 -0.54 -13.29
C VAL A 41 -6.49 0.65 -12.99
N THR A 42 -6.54 1.69 -13.84
CA THR A 42 -5.63 2.83 -13.77
C THR A 42 -5.61 3.51 -12.39
N GLU A 43 -6.78 3.74 -11.80
CA GLU A 43 -6.91 4.40 -10.49
C GLU A 43 -6.26 3.58 -9.36
N ASP A 44 -6.39 2.24 -9.40
CA ASP A 44 -5.79 1.34 -8.42
C ASP A 44 -4.25 1.34 -8.55
N LYS A 45 -3.74 1.42 -9.80
CA LYS A 45 -2.30 1.54 -10.09
C LYS A 45 -1.72 2.83 -9.54
N GLU A 46 -2.38 3.95 -9.76
CA GLU A 46 -1.92 5.25 -9.27
C GLU A 46 -1.83 5.28 -7.74
N MET A 47 -2.81 4.70 -7.06
CA MET A 47 -2.79 4.59 -5.61
C MET A 47 -1.64 3.73 -5.11
N PHE A 48 -1.42 2.55 -5.73
CA PHE A 48 -0.31 1.68 -5.40
C PHE A 48 1.05 2.34 -5.63
N LEU A 49 1.22 3.05 -6.75
CA LEU A 49 2.47 3.73 -7.10
C LEU A 49 2.87 4.82 -6.10
N LYS A 50 1.93 5.36 -5.33
CA LYS A 50 2.22 6.34 -4.28
C LYS A 50 2.86 5.71 -3.04
N ASN A 51 2.19 4.72 -2.45
CA ASN A 51 2.57 4.21 -1.12
C ASN A 51 2.48 2.69 -0.98
N GLY A 52 2.27 1.95 -2.07
CA GLY A 52 2.25 0.50 -2.09
C GLY A 52 1.02 -0.14 -1.45
N PHE A 53 -0.05 0.63 -1.22
CA PHE A 53 -1.35 0.11 -0.82
C PHE A 53 -2.44 0.55 -1.81
N TYR A 54 -3.51 -0.24 -1.92
CA TYR A 54 -4.60 0.03 -2.86
C TYR A 54 -5.87 -0.71 -2.48
N THR A 55 -6.96 -0.37 -3.16
CA THR A 55 -8.23 -1.10 -3.11
C THR A 55 -8.74 -1.34 -4.50
N THR A 56 -9.34 -2.50 -4.74
CA THR A 56 -9.97 -2.82 -6.03
C THR A 56 -11.27 -3.60 -5.84
N LEU A 57 -12.17 -3.48 -6.80
CA LEU A 57 -13.42 -4.23 -6.80
C LEU A 57 -13.20 -5.56 -7.54
N ILE A 58 -13.22 -6.69 -6.81
CA ILE A 58 -13.05 -8.02 -7.40
C ILE A 58 -14.30 -8.42 -8.19
N GLN A 59 -15.46 -8.15 -7.60
CA GLN A 59 -16.78 -8.38 -8.20
C GLN A 59 -17.82 -7.49 -7.50
N PRO A 60 -19.01 -7.30 -8.07
CA PRO A 60 -20.06 -6.54 -7.42
C PRO A 60 -20.30 -7.02 -5.98
N GLY A 61 -20.20 -6.11 -5.01
CA GLY A 61 -20.36 -6.40 -3.58
C GLY A 61 -19.14 -6.99 -2.87
N LEU A 62 -17.99 -7.19 -3.55
CA LEU A 62 -16.75 -7.67 -2.94
C LEU A 62 -15.56 -6.80 -3.32
N ARG A 63 -15.02 -6.11 -2.34
CA ARG A 63 -13.83 -5.24 -2.45
C ARG A 63 -12.60 -5.90 -1.82
N LEU A 64 -11.47 -5.80 -2.49
CA LEU A 64 -10.16 -6.14 -1.96
C LEU A 64 -9.47 -4.86 -1.46
N ILE A 65 -8.88 -4.93 -0.27
CA ILE A 65 -8.05 -3.87 0.31
C ILE A 65 -6.67 -4.47 0.57
N SER A 66 -5.65 -3.97 -0.10
CA SER A 66 -4.25 -4.39 0.08
C SER A 66 -3.49 -3.35 0.88
N LEU A 67 -2.93 -3.74 2.02
CA LEU A 67 -2.17 -2.85 2.90
C LEU A 67 -0.66 -3.01 2.70
N ASN A 68 0.06 -1.91 2.86
CA ASN A 68 1.51 -1.90 2.97
C ASN A 68 1.93 -1.97 4.44
N THR A 69 2.05 -3.19 4.97
CA THR A 69 2.40 -3.40 6.38
C THR A 69 3.87 -3.09 6.72
N ASN A 70 4.70 -2.74 5.72
CA ASN A 70 6.03 -2.19 5.97
C ASN A 70 5.98 -0.86 6.74
N PHE A 71 4.86 -0.14 6.66
CA PHE A 71 4.59 1.04 7.49
C PHE A 71 4.29 0.73 8.97
N CYS A 72 4.21 -0.55 9.33
CA CYS A 72 4.06 -1.02 10.72
C CYS A 72 5.27 -1.85 11.18
N GLN A 73 6.33 -1.95 10.36
CA GLN A 73 7.47 -2.80 10.63
C GLN A 73 8.57 -2.01 11.34
N GLY A 74 8.95 -2.44 12.54
CA GLY A 74 9.88 -1.71 13.41
C GLY A 74 11.31 -1.52 12.86
N GLY A 75 11.71 -2.28 11.83
CA GLY A 75 12.97 -2.09 11.11
C GLY A 75 12.92 -0.97 10.06
N ASN A 76 11.75 -0.46 9.76
CA ASN A 76 11.59 0.65 8.81
C ASN A 76 11.97 1.98 9.45
N PHE A 77 13.16 2.49 9.19
CA PHE A 77 13.67 3.73 9.78
C PHE A 77 12.85 4.98 9.42
N PHE A 78 12.11 4.96 8.32
CA PHE A 78 11.25 6.09 7.96
C PHE A 78 10.09 6.31 8.94
N LEU A 79 9.77 5.31 9.78
CA LEU A 79 8.80 5.49 10.88
C LEU A 79 9.25 6.51 11.93
N PHE A 80 10.53 6.83 12.01
CA PHE A 80 11.00 7.93 12.87
C PHE A 80 10.56 9.31 12.39
N LEU A 81 10.25 9.44 11.09
CA LEU A 81 9.78 10.70 10.51
C LEU A 81 8.26 10.83 10.63
N ASP A 82 7.54 9.73 10.50
CA ASP A 82 6.09 9.66 10.65
C ASP A 82 5.72 8.28 11.21
N PHE A 83 5.47 8.20 12.51
CA PHE A 83 5.18 6.95 13.21
C PHE A 83 3.70 6.76 13.55
N SER A 84 2.90 7.82 13.45
CA SER A 84 1.51 7.78 13.89
C SER A 84 0.61 7.07 12.88
N ASP A 85 0.67 7.47 11.62
CA ASP A 85 -0.06 6.86 10.50
C ASP A 85 0.66 7.17 9.19
N PRO A 86 1.77 6.43 8.86
CA PRO A 86 2.54 6.69 7.67
C PRO A 86 1.68 6.65 6.40
N ALA A 87 1.80 7.70 5.58
CA ALA A 87 1.00 7.91 4.38
C ALA A 87 -0.52 7.93 4.62
N GLU A 88 -0.96 8.20 5.85
CA GLU A 88 -2.37 8.18 6.28
C GLU A 88 -3.09 6.85 5.94
N GLN A 89 -2.36 5.72 5.96
CA GLN A 89 -2.89 4.43 5.54
C GLN A 89 -4.06 3.95 6.42
N LEU A 90 -3.98 4.13 7.75
CA LEU A 90 -5.03 3.69 8.66
C LEU A 90 -6.28 4.56 8.54
N LYS A 91 -6.12 5.85 8.36
CA LYS A 91 -7.21 6.76 8.06
C LYS A 91 -7.92 6.34 6.77
N TRP A 92 -7.14 6.15 5.70
CA TRP A 92 -7.65 5.66 4.41
C TRP A 92 -8.37 4.31 4.55
N LEU A 93 -7.80 3.35 5.29
CA LEU A 93 -8.44 2.06 5.55
C LEU A 93 -9.82 2.22 6.21
N THR A 94 -9.90 3.09 7.22
CA THR A 94 -11.15 3.39 7.92
C THR A 94 -12.21 3.93 6.95
N GLU A 95 -11.82 4.82 6.05
CA GLU A 95 -12.69 5.37 5.01
C GLU A 95 -13.19 4.29 4.05
N GLN A 96 -12.31 3.38 3.61
CA GLN A 96 -12.67 2.26 2.72
C GLN A 96 -13.65 1.29 3.38
N LEU A 97 -13.43 0.95 4.64
CA LEU A 97 -14.33 0.06 5.40
C LEU A 97 -15.70 0.70 5.63
N THR A 98 -15.72 1.97 6.04
CA THR A 98 -16.96 2.72 6.22
C THR A 98 -17.78 2.79 4.92
N HIS A 99 -17.10 3.05 3.80
CA HIS A 99 -17.75 3.08 2.49
C HIS A 99 -18.33 1.72 2.10
N SER A 100 -17.60 0.63 2.35
CA SER A 100 -18.08 -0.73 2.09
C SER A 100 -19.28 -1.08 2.95
N GLU A 101 -19.27 -0.73 4.23
CA GLU A 101 -20.39 -0.93 5.16
C GLU A 101 -21.65 -0.19 4.70
N GLN A 102 -21.51 1.10 4.36
CA GLN A 102 -22.64 1.92 3.85
C GLN A 102 -23.28 1.37 2.58
N LYS A 103 -22.47 0.70 1.74
CA LYS A 103 -22.96 0.03 0.50
C LYS A 103 -23.43 -1.40 0.73
N GLY A 104 -23.32 -1.94 1.92
CA GLY A 104 -23.61 -3.35 2.19
C GLY A 104 -22.67 -4.31 1.44
N SER A 105 -21.44 -3.88 1.16
CA SER A 105 -20.42 -4.66 0.45
C SER A 105 -19.49 -5.35 1.42
N LEU A 106 -18.99 -6.52 1.04
CA LEU A 106 -17.92 -7.21 1.77
C LEU A 106 -16.57 -6.58 1.41
N ALA A 107 -15.68 -6.48 2.41
CA ALA A 107 -14.30 -6.08 2.23
C ALA A 107 -13.38 -7.23 2.65
N SER A 108 -12.48 -7.64 1.75
CA SER A 108 -11.39 -8.58 2.04
C SER A 108 -10.09 -7.79 2.20
N ILE A 109 -9.43 -7.93 3.35
CA ILE A 109 -8.17 -7.24 3.63
C ILE A 109 -7.03 -8.24 3.46
N ILE A 110 -6.04 -7.87 2.64
CA ILE A 110 -4.77 -8.59 2.53
C ILE A 110 -3.65 -7.73 3.06
N SER A 111 -2.78 -8.37 3.84
CA SER A 111 -1.57 -7.76 4.37
C SER A 111 -0.52 -8.84 4.55
N ARG A 112 0.74 -8.46 4.61
CA ARG A 112 1.82 -9.37 4.98
C ARG A 112 2.28 -9.05 6.39
N LEU A 113 2.14 -10.03 7.30
CA LEU A 113 2.69 -9.94 8.64
C LEU A 113 4.09 -10.58 8.64
N TYR A 114 5.02 -9.95 9.34
CA TYR A 114 6.31 -10.51 9.68
C TYR A 114 6.31 -10.96 11.13
N PHE A 115 6.80 -12.15 11.27
CA PHE A 115 7.16 -12.67 12.58
C PHE A 115 8.66 -12.70 12.71
#